data_19c0014f5bdbfa2a4645c58649d416e9
#
_entry.id   19c0014f5bdbfa2a4645c58649d416e9
#
_cell.length_a   1.000
_cell.length_b   1.000
_cell.length_c   1.000
_cell.angle_alpha   90.00
_cell.angle_beta   90.00
_cell.angle_gamma   90.00
#
_symmetry.space_group_name_H-M   'P 1'
#
loop_
_entity.id
_entity.type
_entity.pdbx_description
1 polymer ?
#
loop_
_entity_poly.entity_id
_entity_poly.type
_entity_poly.pdbx_seq_one_letter_code
_entity_poly.pdbx_strand_id
1 'polypeptide(L)'
;MSSPRLAVRALVVEEGRLLLVNAYPDGQSDLWCAPGGGVEAGTDLTTNLRREVHEETGLTVEVGGLALVNEFHNPQTGFHQVELFFRARVTGGSIDPAWRDPDAIVTERRFFAPDELVGVRFKPDSLPTIAFGEPPLARYDPLERMVR
;
A
#
# COMPACT_ATOMS: atom_id res chain seq x y z
N MET A 1 -1.03 -9.98 25.14
CA MET A 1 -0.74 -8.62 24.58
C MET A 1 -0.17 -8.78 23.19
N SER A 2 -0.79 -8.12 22.20
CA SER A 2 -0.31 -8.19 20.81
C SER A 2 0.84 -7.22 20.61
N SER A 3 1.85 -7.65 19.85
CA SER A 3 2.88 -6.75 19.35
C SER A 3 2.37 -6.00 18.12
N PRO A 4 2.81 -4.76 17.87
CA PRO A 4 2.51 -4.10 16.62
C PRO A 4 3.02 -4.92 15.43
N ARG A 5 2.19 -5.05 14.40
CA ARG A 5 2.57 -5.68 13.15
C ARG A 5 3.26 -4.66 12.26
N LEU A 6 4.36 -5.05 11.66
CA LEU A 6 5.08 -4.19 10.73
C LEU A 6 4.69 -4.56 9.28
N ALA A 7 4.35 -3.58 8.49
CA ALA A 7 4.00 -3.76 7.08
C ALA A 7 4.75 -2.76 6.20
N VAL A 8 4.91 -3.10 4.94
CA VAL A 8 5.49 -2.23 3.91
C VAL A 8 4.49 -2.01 2.80
N ARG A 9 4.46 -0.79 2.25
CA ARG A 9 3.55 -0.39 1.18
C ARG A 9 4.33 0.36 0.10
N ALA A 10 3.90 0.25 -1.15
CA ALA A 10 4.54 0.91 -2.27
C ALA A 10 3.70 2.06 -2.80
N LEU A 11 4.33 3.22 -2.92
CA LEU A 11 3.76 4.37 -3.64
C LEU A 11 4.26 4.31 -5.07
N VAL A 12 3.45 3.75 -5.95
CA VAL A 12 3.76 3.59 -7.36
C VAL A 12 2.98 4.63 -8.15
N VAL A 13 3.67 5.63 -8.63
CA VAL A 13 3.08 6.69 -9.47
C VAL A 13 3.67 6.57 -10.86
N GLU A 14 2.81 6.30 -11.84
CA GLU A 14 3.16 6.20 -13.25
C GLU A 14 2.26 7.13 -14.05
N GLU A 15 2.87 7.99 -14.87
CA GLU A 15 2.14 8.94 -15.70
C GLU A 15 1.13 9.78 -14.89
N GLY A 16 1.53 10.20 -13.68
CA GLY A 16 0.69 11.02 -12.81
C GLY A 16 -0.46 10.27 -12.14
N ARG A 17 -0.43 8.93 -12.11
CA ARG A 17 -1.47 8.10 -11.51
C ARG A 17 -0.89 7.18 -10.45
N LEU A 18 -1.63 7.03 -9.36
CA LEU A 18 -1.24 6.21 -8.22
C LEU A 18 -1.90 4.84 -8.29
N LEU A 19 -1.09 3.79 -8.12
CA LEU A 19 -1.58 2.41 -8.07
C LEU A 19 -2.20 2.11 -6.71
N LEU A 20 -3.45 1.69 -6.71
CA LEU A 20 -4.14 1.16 -5.54
C LEU A 20 -4.70 -0.23 -5.85
N VAL A 21 -4.91 -0.97 -4.77
CA VAL A 21 -5.52 -2.31 -4.79
C VAL A 21 -6.65 -2.35 -3.77
N ASN A 22 -7.55 -3.32 -3.89
CA ASN A 22 -8.59 -3.51 -2.88
C ASN A 22 -7.96 -3.93 -1.55
N ALA A 23 -8.43 -3.33 -0.45
CA ALA A 23 -7.86 -3.57 0.88
C ALA A 23 -8.35 -4.87 1.52
N TYR A 24 -9.53 -5.34 1.15
CA TYR A 24 -10.16 -6.55 1.70
C TYR A 24 -10.65 -7.45 0.58
N PRO A 25 -10.62 -8.79 0.77
CA PRO A 25 -11.00 -9.73 -0.27
C PRO A 25 -12.51 -9.81 -0.47
N ASP A 26 -12.93 -10.41 -1.59
CA ASP A 26 -14.29 -10.88 -1.86
C ASP A 26 -15.40 -9.84 -1.70
N GLY A 27 -15.13 -8.58 -2.06
CA GLY A 27 -16.13 -7.52 -1.97
C GLY A 27 -16.58 -7.16 -0.56
N GLN A 28 -15.80 -7.53 0.45
CA GLN A 28 -16.11 -7.23 1.86
C GLN A 28 -16.09 -5.73 2.18
N SER A 29 -15.44 -4.94 1.33
CA SER A 29 -15.29 -3.50 1.54
C SER A 29 -14.99 -2.81 0.21
N ASP A 30 -15.33 -1.56 0.12
CA ASP A 30 -14.96 -0.69 -1.01
C ASP A 30 -13.67 0.10 -0.74
N LEU A 31 -12.95 -0.23 0.34
CA LEU A 31 -11.72 0.46 0.71
C LEU A 31 -10.56 0.03 -0.21
N TRP A 32 -9.80 1.03 -0.66
CA TRP A 32 -8.58 0.84 -1.43
C TRP A 32 -7.36 1.19 -0.59
N CYS A 33 -6.23 0.57 -0.92
CA CYS A 33 -4.96 0.85 -0.26
C CYS A 33 -3.80 0.69 -1.25
N ALA A 34 -2.62 1.18 -0.85
CA ALA A 34 -1.40 0.93 -1.61
C ALA A 34 -1.00 -0.55 -1.50
N PRO A 35 -0.43 -1.13 -2.57
CA PRO A 35 0.00 -2.53 -2.53
C PRO A 35 1.12 -2.74 -1.53
N GLY A 36 1.15 -3.91 -0.91
CA GLY A 36 2.13 -4.28 0.09
C GLY A 36 1.61 -5.33 1.05
N GLY A 37 2.28 -5.51 2.16
CA GLY A 37 1.88 -6.52 3.15
C GLY A 37 2.81 -6.58 4.33
N GLY A 38 2.59 -7.58 5.18
CA GLY A 38 3.38 -7.79 6.39
C GLY A 38 4.83 -8.14 6.10
N VAL A 39 5.70 -7.61 6.92
CA VAL A 39 7.14 -7.88 6.85
C VAL A 39 7.43 -9.24 7.44
N GLU A 40 8.21 -10.05 6.73
CA GLU A 40 8.70 -11.32 7.22
C GLU A 40 10.05 -11.13 7.92
N ALA A 41 10.23 -11.80 9.05
CA ALA A 41 11.49 -11.76 9.77
C ALA A 41 12.63 -12.33 8.89
N GLY A 42 13.79 -11.69 8.95
CA GLY A 42 14.97 -12.14 8.22
C GLY A 42 15.05 -11.69 6.77
N THR A 43 14.07 -10.92 6.30
CA THR A 43 14.06 -10.33 4.96
C THR A 43 14.07 -8.81 5.09
N ASP A 44 14.91 -8.13 4.32
CA ASP A 44 14.90 -6.67 4.35
C ASP A 44 13.60 -6.08 3.79
N LEU A 45 13.31 -4.85 4.18
CA LEU A 45 12.03 -4.20 3.86
C LEU A 45 11.81 -4.06 2.36
N THR A 46 12.83 -3.69 1.61
CA THR A 46 12.69 -3.42 0.18
C THR A 46 12.52 -4.72 -0.63
N THR A 47 13.21 -5.78 -0.25
CA THR A 47 13.03 -7.10 -0.86
C THR A 47 11.63 -7.64 -0.57
N ASN A 48 11.19 -7.50 0.67
CA ASN A 48 9.85 -7.91 1.08
C ASN A 48 8.78 -7.15 0.28
N LEU A 49 8.97 -5.84 0.09
CA LEU A 49 8.04 -5.01 -0.66
C LEU A 49 7.98 -5.39 -2.14
N ARG A 50 9.13 -5.63 -2.78
CA ARG A 50 9.15 -6.07 -4.18
C ARG A 50 8.36 -7.36 -4.37
N ARG A 51 8.52 -8.31 -3.46
CA ARG A 51 7.79 -9.58 -3.49
C ARG A 51 6.28 -9.35 -3.36
N GLU A 52 5.86 -8.56 -2.38
CA GLU A 52 4.45 -8.27 -2.15
C GLU A 52 3.80 -7.57 -3.35
N VAL A 53 4.46 -6.57 -3.92
CA VAL A 53 3.95 -5.87 -5.10
C VAL A 53 3.81 -6.83 -6.27
N HIS A 54 4.80 -7.69 -6.49
CA HIS A 54 4.76 -8.67 -7.57
C HIS A 54 3.60 -9.66 -7.37
N GLU A 55 3.45 -10.19 -6.17
CA GLU A 55 2.38 -11.14 -5.86
C GLU A 55 0.99 -10.53 -6.07
N GLU A 56 0.81 -9.29 -5.65
CA GLU A 56 -0.49 -8.63 -5.71
C GLU A 56 -0.83 -8.07 -7.08
N THR A 57 0.17 -7.67 -7.86
CA THR A 57 -0.08 -6.89 -9.09
C THR A 57 0.57 -7.46 -10.35
N GLY A 58 1.52 -8.36 -10.23
CA GLY A 58 2.31 -8.84 -11.37
C GLY A 58 3.40 -7.87 -11.81
N LEU A 59 3.51 -6.72 -11.16
CA LEU A 59 4.52 -5.72 -11.53
C LEU A 59 5.86 -6.02 -10.87
N THR A 60 6.93 -5.72 -11.60
CA THR A 60 8.28 -5.65 -11.05
C THR A 60 8.59 -4.19 -10.79
N VAL A 61 9.03 -3.88 -9.58
CA VAL A 61 9.34 -2.51 -9.16
C VAL A 61 10.75 -2.38 -8.60
N GLU A 62 11.30 -1.18 -8.74
CA GLU A 62 12.49 -0.74 -8.02
C GLU A 62 12.04 0.14 -6.87
N VAL A 63 12.46 -0.19 -5.65
CA VAL A 63 12.07 0.52 -4.44
C VAL A 63 13.05 1.66 -4.18
N GLY A 64 12.50 2.85 -3.99
CA GLY A 64 13.25 4.07 -3.67
C GLY A 64 13.19 4.44 -2.20
N GLY A 65 13.09 5.72 -1.90
CA GLY A 65 13.14 6.24 -0.54
C GLY A 65 11.85 6.05 0.26
N LEU A 66 12.01 6.01 1.57
CA LEU A 66 10.89 6.03 2.52
C LEU A 66 10.17 7.38 2.43
N ALA A 67 8.86 7.38 2.32
CA ALA A 67 8.05 8.58 2.15
C ALA A 67 7.10 8.85 3.30
N LEU A 68 6.62 7.79 3.97
CA LEU A 68 5.58 7.92 5.00
C LEU A 68 5.69 6.78 5.99
N VAL A 69 5.52 7.11 7.27
CA VAL A 69 5.24 6.13 8.33
C VAL A 69 3.83 6.41 8.81
N ASN A 70 2.98 5.43 8.72
CA ASN A 70 1.58 5.51 9.13
C ASN A 70 1.27 4.40 10.11
N GLU A 71 0.41 4.65 11.06
CA GLU A 71 -0.05 3.59 11.96
C GLU A 71 -1.54 3.68 12.20
N PHE A 72 -2.13 2.51 12.43
CA PHE A 72 -3.54 2.42 12.80
C PHE A 72 -3.73 1.27 13.78
N HIS A 73 -4.83 1.32 14.53
CA HIS A 73 -5.15 0.30 15.51
C HIS A 73 -6.66 0.06 15.62
N ASN A 74 -7.00 -1.10 16.10
CA ASN A 74 -8.37 -1.44 16.47
C ASN A 74 -8.42 -1.63 17.99
N PRO A 75 -8.99 -0.68 18.74
CA PRO A 75 -9.02 -0.78 20.21
C PRO A 75 -9.79 -1.99 20.73
N GLN A 76 -10.73 -2.54 19.95
CA GLN A 76 -11.55 -3.67 20.36
C GLN A 76 -10.79 -4.99 20.27
N THR A 77 -9.93 -5.15 19.27
CA THR A 77 -9.17 -6.38 19.06
C THR A 77 -7.73 -6.30 19.55
N GLY A 78 -7.22 -5.09 19.79
CA GLY A 78 -5.81 -4.87 20.10
C GLY A 78 -4.91 -4.87 18.87
N PHE A 79 -5.46 -5.02 17.66
CA PHE A 79 -4.66 -4.97 16.44
C PHE A 79 -4.03 -3.59 16.27
N HIS A 80 -2.72 -3.57 16.01
CA HIS A 80 -1.96 -2.34 15.78
C HIS A 80 -0.97 -2.63 14.66
N GLN A 81 -0.98 -1.81 13.61
CA GLN A 81 -0.07 -1.95 12.49
C GLN A 81 0.70 -0.67 12.25
N VAL A 82 2.00 -0.82 12.05
CA VAL A 82 2.89 0.26 11.61
C VAL A 82 3.22 -0.02 10.15
N GLU A 83 2.92 0.95 9.28
CA GLU A 83 3.15 0.82 7.85
C GLU A 83 4.24 1.78 7.39
N LEU A 84 5.20 1.24 6.64
CA LEU A 84 6.28 2.00 6.02
C LEU A 84 6.00 2.08 4.52
N PHE A 85 5.79 3.30 4.03
CA PHE A 85 5.51 3.56 2.61
C PHE A 85 6.79 3.99 1.91
N PHE A 86 7.19 3.22 0.92
CA PHE A 86 8.35 3.53 0.07
C PHE A 86 7.87 3.95 -1.31
N ARG A 87 8.54 4.93 -1.89
CA ARG A 87 8.33 5.23 -3.31
C ARG A 87 8.88 4.09 -4.14
N ALA A 88 8.17 3.73 -5.20
CA ALA A 88 8.58 2.63 -6.07
C ALA A 88 8.26 2.97 -7.52
N ARG A 89 9.09 2.45 -8.41
CA ARG A 89 8.99 2.69 -9.85
C ARG A 89 8.83 1.35 -10.56
N VAL A 90 7.90 1.27 -11.51
CA VAL A 90 7.72 0.07 -12.33
C VAL A 90 8.91 -0.10 -13.28
N THR A 91 9.52 -1.28 -13.23
CA THR A 91 10.62 -1.66 -14.12
C THR A 91 10.24 -2.79 -15.07
N GLY A 92 9.11 -3.47 -14.83
CA GLY A 92 8.63 -4.54 -15.69
C GLY A 92 7.18 -4.90 -15.40
N GLY A 93 6.54 -5.52 -16.39
CA GLY A 93 5.16 -5.94 -16.29
C GLY A 93 4.15 -4.85 -16.58
N SER A 94 2.89 -5.23 -16.58
CA SER A 94 1.75 -4.33 -16.73
C SER A 94 0.58 -4.92 -15.95
N ILE A 95 -0.41 -4.08 -15.63
CA ILE A 95 -1.61 -4.57 -14.96
C ILE A 95 -2.39 -5.47 -15.92
N ASP A 96 -2.62 -6.69 -15.50
CA ASP A 96 -3.36 -7.71 -16.23
C ASP A 96 -4.55 -8.16 -15.38
N PRO A 97 -5.78 -8.01 -15.86
CA PRO A 97 -6.96 -8.46 -15.10
C PRO A 97 -6.95 -9.97 -14.80
N ALA A 98 -6.19 -10.75 -15.54
CA ALA A 98 -6.07 -12.20 -15.32
C ALA A 98 -5.03 -12.56 -14.26
N TRP A 99 -4.25 -11.61 -13.78
CA TRP A 99 -3.25 -11.85 -12.74
C TRP A 99 -3.92 -12.36 -11.46
N ARG A 100 -3.32 -13.37 -10.85
CA ARG A 100 -3.84 -13.93 -9.59
C ARG A 100 -2.86 -13.72 -8.47
N ASP A 101 -3.33 -13.07 -7.41
CA ASP A 101 -2.62 -12.95 -6.15
C ASP A 101 -2.58 -14.34 -5.48
N PRO A 102 -1.38 -14.86 -5.13
CA PRO A 102 -1.29 -16.16 -4.45
C PRO A 102 -2.08 -16.23 -3.14
N ASP A 103 -2.24 -15.11 -2.44
CA ASP A 103 -2.99 -15.04 -1.19
C ASP A 103 -4.50 -14.81 -1.42
N ALA A 104 -4.91 -14.64 -2.68
CA ALA A 104 -6.31 -14.46 -3.09
C ALA A 104 -7.01 -13.27 -2.41
N ILE A 105 -6.28 -12.25 -2.02
CA ILE A 105 -6.81 -11.04 -1.39
C ILE A 105 -7.03 -9.94 -2.43
N VAL A 106 -5.99 -9.64 -3.22
CA VAL A 106 -6.06 -8.59 -4.23
C VAL A 106 -6.68 -9.13 -5.50
N THR A 107 -7.83 -8.59 -5.84
CA THR A 107 -8.58 -8.94 -7.06
C THR A 107 -8.78 -7.73 -7.98
N GLU A 108 -8.54 -6.53 -7.49
CA GLU A 108 -8.67 -5.28 -8.24
C GLU A 108 -7.40 -4.45 -8.10
N ARG A 109 -6.91 -3.95 -9.22
CA ARG A 109 -5.70 -3.14 -9.32
C ARG A 109 -5.97 -2.02 -10.30
N ARG A 110 -5.73 -0.78 -9.88
CA ARG A 110 -6.03 0.35 -10.75
C ARG A 110 -5.10 1.51 -10.45
N PHE A 111 -4.69 2.21 -11.51
CA PHE A 111 -4.01 3.50 -11.42
C PHE A 111 -5.05 4.61 -11.42
N PHE A 112 -4.94 5.51 -10.45
CA PHE A 112 -5.86 6.65 -10.26
C PHE A 112 -5.12 7.96 -10.44
N ALA A 113 -5.62 8.84 -11.29
CA ALA A 113 -5.20 10.24 -11.32
C ALA A 113 -5.72 10.95 -10.05
N PRO A 114 -5.13 12.09 -9.64
CA PRO A 114 -5.59 12.78 -8.43
C PRO A 114 -7.08 13.09 -8.43
N ASP A 115 -7.65 13.52 -9.54
CA ASP A 115 -9.09 13.81 -9.65
C ASP A 115 -9.96 12.56 -9.58
N GLU A 116 -9.44 11.42 -10.02
CA GLU A 116 -10.15 10.14 -9.95
C GLU A 116 -10.27 9.62 -8.50
N LEU A 117 -9.40 10.08 -7.60
CA LEU A 117 -9.46 9.69 -6.18
C LEU A 117 -10.60 10.37 -5.42
N VAL A 118 -11.17 11.45 -5.97
CA VAL A 118 -12.33 12.11 -5.37
C VAL A 118 -13.50 11.14 -5.41
N GLY A 119 -14.08 10.85 -4.23
CA GLY A 119 -15.16 9.88 -4.12
C GLY A 119 -14.70 8.43 -3.97
N VAL A 120 -13.40 8.15 -4.08
CA VAL A 120 -12.82 6.85 -3.79
C VAL A 120 -12.48 6.77 -2.31
N ARG A 121 -12.84 5.67 -1.68
CA ARG A 121 -12.54 5.45 -0.27
C ARG A 121 -11.19 4.75 -0.16
N PHE A 122 -10.23 5.40 0.48
CA PHE A 122 -8.87 4.87 0.66
C PHE A 122 -8.29 5.31 2.00
N LYS A 123 -7.22 4.64 2.43
CA LYS A 123 -6.41 5.00 3.61
C LYS A 123 -4.93 4.80 3.33
N PRO A 124 -4.03 5.59 3.96
CA PRO A 124 -4.30 6.73 4.85
C PRO A 124 -4.80 7.97 4.09
N ASP A 125 -5.40 8.91 4.80
CA ASP A 125 -5.95 10.14 4.19
C ASP A 125 -4.88 10.99 3.52
N SER A 126 -3.64 10.94 4.03
CA SER A 126 -2.49 11.67 3.48
C SER A 126 -1.96 11.08 2.17
N LEU A 127 -2.46 9.92 1.74
CA LEU A 127 -1.90 9.17 0.64
C LEU A 127 -1.70 9.99 -0.65
N PRO A 128 -2.69 10.75 -1.15
CA PRO A 128 -2.48 11.54 -2.36
C PRO A 128 -1.44 12.65 -2.17
N THR A 129 -1.45 13.32 -1.03
CA THR A 129 -0.50 14.40 -0.73
C THR A 129 0.94 13.88 -0.76
N ILE A 130 1.17 12.71 -0.18
CA ILE A 130 2.49 12.09 -0.15
C ILE A 130 2.87 11.54 -1.53
N ALA A 131 1.96 10.81 -2.16
CA ALA A 131 2.24 10.13 -3.43
C ALA A 131 2.55 11.11 -4.56
N PHE A 132 1.77 12.18 -4.67
CA PHE A 132 1.90 13.18 -5.75
C PHE A 132 2.76 14.38 -5.36
N GLY A 133 3.22 14.44 -4.11
CA GLY A 133 4.05 15.53 -3.61
C GLY A 133 5.53 15.34 -3.93
N GLU A 134 6.28 16.41 -3.72
CA GLU A 134 7.74 16.38 -3.83
C GLU A 134 8.33 15.59 -2.65
N PRO A 135 9.35 14.76 -2.89
CA PRO A 135 9.94 13.93 -1.84
C PRO A 135 11.10 14.62 -1.16
N PRO A 136 10.95 15.41 -0.07
CA PRO A 136 12.14 15.76 0.70
C PRO A 136 12.35 14.79 1.85
N LEU A 137 11.42 14.71 2.79
CA LEU A 137 11.60 13.93 4.02
C LEU A 137 10.42 13.01 4.24
N ALA A 138 10.67 11.89 4.92
CA ALA A 138 9.60 11.01 5.34
C ALA A 138 8.71 11.72 6.35
N ARG A 139 7.39 11.55 6.19
CA ARG A 139 6.39 12.10 7.07
C ARG A 139 5.91 11.01 8.02
N TYR A 140 5.58 11.38 9.26
CA TYR A 140 4.90 10.51 10.21
C TYR A 140 3.47 10.99 10.40
N ASP A 141 2.50 10.11 10.19
CA ASP A 141 1.10 10.34 10.49
C ASP A 141 0.78 9.89 11.92
N PRO A 142 -0.04 10.62 12.66
CA PRO A 142 -0.46 10.18 13.98
C PRO A 142 -1.25 8.87 13.94
N LEU A 143 -1.23 8.16 15.07
CA LEU A 143 -2.01 6.93 15.24
C LEU A 143 -3.50 7.22 15.03
N GLU A 144 -4.14 6.44 14.19
CA GLU A 144 -5.58 6.57 13.94
C GLU A 144 -6.29 5.23 14.11
N ARG A 145 -7.60 5.29 14.21
CA ARG A 145 -8.39 4.07 14.29
C ARG A 145 -8.51 3.41 12.92
N MET A 146 -8.38 2.09 12.93
CA MET A 146 -8.59 1.27 11.75
C MET A 146 -10.01 1.46 11.22
N VAL A 147 -10.14 1.58 9.91
CA VAL A 147 -11.43 1.60 9.20
C VAL A 147 -11.55 0.35 8.33
N ARG A 148 -12.80 0.00 8.02
CA ARG A 148 -13.07 -1.19 7.23
C ARG A 148 -14.19 -0.99 6.21
#